data_70a6e96c4c72c61d1189b14cfc91d4c5
#
_entry.id   70a6e96c4c72c61d1189b14cfc91d4c5
#
_cell.length_a   1.000
_cell.length_b   1.000
_cell.length_c   1.000
_cell.angle_alpha   90.00
_cell.angle_beta   90.00
_cell.angle_gamma   90.00
#
_symmetry.space_group_name_H-M   'P 1'
#
loop_
_entity.id
_entity.type
_entity.pdbx_description
1 polymer ?
#
loop_
_entity_poly.entity_id
_entity_poly.type
_entity_poly.pdbx_seq_one_letter_code
_entity_poly.pdbx_strand_id
1 'polypeptide(L)'
;YLFHNMDFNNAPLLRASIGDGVRRLTFSPIMRGSDEPSNGTSIHSDIIRLDFKFDTNLTGDFNFQSALFLGSDGSLQQTIDNRYTEGLNCLFISTDKNDGNATNNFASIVKYNKKQLVVEALQDLDPAIETIEVLPDGLYLKLRNMCELLPISMAGDGIRRMINIISSVFVENYNILLVDEIDNGMHYSAHKLLWSAIMKFVVRHDIQMFVTTHNIECLQSLANAMKEAPEFQAVANVYNIARTAKEGFQAYRYSYDELKEAIDNEMEIRR
;
A
#
# COMPACT_ATOMS: atom_id res chain seq x y z
N TYR A 1 4.91 13.97 -5.95
CA TYR A 1 4.12 15.16 -5.61
C TYR A 1 2.78 15.12 -6.37
N LEU A 2 1.67 15.44 -5.69
CA LEU A 2 0.32 15.43 -6.28
C LEU A 2 0.20 16.47 -7.42
N PHE A 3 0.88 17.60 -7.28
CA PHE A 3 0.89 18.67 -8.28
C PHE A 3 2.27 18.76 -8.94
N HIS A 4 2.28 18.60 -10.28
CA HIS A 4 3.52 18.67 -11.05
C HIS A 4 4.10 20.10 -11.04
N ASN A 5 5.40 20.22 -10.70
CA ASN A 5 6.10 21.50 -10.59
C ASN A 5 5.42 22.53 -9.66
N MET A 6 4.63 22.07 -8.68
CA MET A 6 3.84 22.97 -7.82
C MET A 6 2.84 23.85 -8.60
N ASP A 7 2.41 23.42 -9.79
CA ASP A 7 1.40 24.12 -10.56
C ASP A 7 0.00 23.77 -10.03
N PHE A 8 -0.54 24.64 -9.20
CA PHE A 8 -1.86 24.46 -8.61
C PHE A 8 -3.01 24.92 -9.53
N ASN A 9 -2.72 25.51 -10.69
CA ASN A 9 -3.72 25.91 -11.67
C ASN A 9 -4.18 24.71 -12.51
N ASN A 10 -3.35 23.68 -12.64
CA ASN A 10 -3.69 22.45 -13.34
C ASN A 10 -4.06 21.37 -12.31
N ALA A 11 -5.37 21.25 -12.04
CA ALA A 11 -5.89 20.23 -11.13
C ALA A 11 -5.51 18.81 -11.61
N PRO A 12 -4.88 17.99 -10.79
CA PRO A 12 -4.61 16.60 -11.12
C PRO A 12 -5.91 15.86 -11.43
N LEU A 13 -5.88 15.06 -12.50
CA LEU A 13 -7.02 14.27 -12.95
C LEU A 13 -6.63 12.80 -13.03
N LEU A 14 -7.32 11.97 -12.25
CA LEU A 14 -7.29 10.52 -12.42
C LEU A 14 -8.54 10.08 -13.19
N ARG A 15 -8.35 9.34 -14.26
CA ARG A 15 -9.43 8.80 -15.08
C ARG A 15 -9.28 7.31 -15.26
N ALA A 16 -10.35 6.57 -15.02
CA ALA A 16 -10.45 5.15 -15.34
C ALA A 16 -11.65 4.92 -16.25
N SER A 17 -11.51 4.03 -17.25
CA SER A 17 -12.59 3.60 -18.14
C SER A 17 -12.77 2.09 -18.03
N ILE A 18 -14.01 1.63 -17.87
CA ILE A 18 -14.37 0.21 -17.74
C ILE A 18 -15.57 -0.02 -18.67
N GLY A 19 -15.34 -0.69 -19.82
CA GLY A 19 -16.35 -0.75 -20.89
C GLY A 19 -16.72 0.67 -21.34
N ASP A 20 -18.01 0.98 -21.38
CA ASP A 20 -18.52 2.32 -21.70
C ASP A 20 -18.57 3.27 -20.49
N GLY A 21 -18.24 2.76 -19.30
CA GLY A 21 -18.26 3.53 -18.08
C GLY A 21 -16.95 4.27 -17.82
N VAL A 22 -17.05 5.45 -17.20
CA VAL A 22 -15.91 6.30 -16.85
C VAL A 22 -16.01 6.69 -15.38
N ARG A 23 -14.87 6.65 -14.69
CA ARG A 23 -14.65 7.28 -13.38
C ARG A 23 -13.63 8.38 -13.54
N ARG A 24 -13.90 9.53 -12.94
CA ARG A 24 -13.00 10.68 -12.96
C ARG A 24 -12.88 11.29 -11.56
N LEU A 25 -11.67 11.42 -11.07
CA LEU A 25 -11.35 12.07 -9.81
C LEU A 25 -10.47 13.29 -10.07
N THR A 26 -10.91 14.46 -9.64
CA THR A 26 -10.18 15.74 -9.76
C THR A 26 -9.84 16.26 -8.37
N PHE A 27 -8.65 16.81 -8.22
CA PHE A 27 -8.15 17.41 -7.00
C PHE A 27 -7.97 18.91 -7.20
N SER A 28 -8.55 19.73 -6.34
CA SER A 28 -8.45 21.20 -6.45
C SER A 28 -8.01 21.78 -5.10
N PRO A 29 -6.78 22.32 -4.99
CA PRO A 29 -6.31 22.95 -3.76
C PRO A 29 -6.89 24.36 -3.64
N ILE A 30 -7.20 24.76 -2.39
CA ILE A 30 -7.53 26.12 -2.01
C ILE A 30 -6.39 26.63 -1.14
N MET A 31 -5.79 27.72 -1.58
CA MET A 31 -4.65 28.35 -0.92
C MET A 31 -5.12 29.38 0.11
N ARG A 32 -4.27 29.62 1.12
CA ARG A 32 -4.44 30.76 2.04
C ARG A 32 -4.33 32.07 1.26
N GLY A 33 -5.22 33.02 1.52
CA GLY A 33 -5.17 34.33 0.87
C GLY A 33 -3.88 35.10 1.22
N SER A 34 -3.42 35.96 0.28
CA SER A 34 -2.19 36.73 0.41
C SER A 34 -2.18 37.73 1.56
N ASP A 35 -3.31 37.96 2.23
CA ASP A 35 -3.46 38.95 3.30
C ASP A 35 -3.26 38.38 4.72
N GLU A 36 -3.05 37.05 4.87
CA GLU A 36 -2.70 36.46 6.15
C GLU A 36 -1.18 36.26 6.27
N PRO A 37 -0.56 36.66 7.41
CA PRO A 37 0.89 36.53 7.58
C PRO A 37 1.27 35.04 7.55
N SER A 38 1.96 34.63 6.50
CA SER A 38 2.60 33.30 6.44
C SER A 38 3.79 33.31 7.40
N ASN A 39 3.76 32.50 8.44
CA ASN A 39 4.98 32.12 9.17
C ASN A 39 5.79 31.23 8.24
N GLY A 40 6.49 31.87 7.32
CA GLY A 40 7.15 31.26 6.18
C GLY A 40 8.08 30.13 6.56
N THR A 41 7.81 28.95 6.00
CA THR A 41 8.87 27.94 5.77
C THR A 41 8.54 26.88 4.72
N SER A 42 7.35 26.74 4.18
CA SER A 42 7.13 25.84 3.01
C SER A 42 5.81 26.14 2.29
N ILE A 43 5.81 26.00 0.96
CA ILE A 43 4.62 26.13 0.10
C ILE A 43 3.48 25.16 0.53
N HIS A 44 3.81 24.05 1.20
CA HIS A 44 2.83 23.11 1.75
C HIS A 44 1.98 23.69 2.90
N SER A 45 2.48 24.73 3.61
CA SER A 45 1.73 25.39 4.68
C SER A 45 0.63 26.32 4.16
N ASP A 46 0.60 26.61 2.88
CA ASP A 46 -0.34 27.55 2.28
C ASP A 46 -1.62 26.88 1.75
N ILE A 47 -1.64 25.55 1.61
CA ILE A 47 -2.84 24.81 1.25
C ILE A 47 -3.68 24.63 2.52
N ILE A 48 -4.85 25.28 2.56
CA ILE A 48 -5.78 25.20 3.68
C ILE A 48 -6.92 24.21 3.44
N ARG A 49 -7.16 23.86 2.17
CA ARG A 49 -8.22 22.94 1.78
C ARG A 49 -7.87 22.23 0.48
N LEU A 50 -8.22 20.94 0.38
CA LEU A 50 -8.12 20.15 -0.84
C LEU A 50 -9.49 19.58 -1.16
N ASP A 51 -10.10 20.03 -2.25
CA ASP A 51 -11.36 19.54 -2.72
C ASP A 51 -11.18 18.34 -3.67
N PHE A 52 -12.03 17.34 -3.50
CA PHE A 52 -12.11 16.15 -4.34
C PHE A 52 -13.46 16.17 -5.06
N LYS A 53 -13.41 16.11 -6.38
CA LYS A 53 -14.59 15.94 -7.20
C LYS A 53 -14.53 14.60 -7.89
N PHE A 54 -15.51 13.75 -7.65
CA PHE A 54 -15.60 12.42 -8.23
C PHE A 54 -16.84 12.33 -9.13
N ASP A 55 -16.61 12.13 -10.42
CA ASP A 55 -17.64 11.93 -11.44
C ASP A 55 -17.63 10.47 -11.90
N THR A 56 -18.79 9.84 -12.01
CA THR A 56 -18.92 8.47 -12.54
C THR A 56 -20.23 8.30 -13.30
N ASN A 57 -20.20 7.47 -14.35
CA ASN A 57 -21.39 7.01 -15.06
C ASN A 57 -21.51 5.48 -15.10
N LEU A 58 -20.74 4.75 -14.26
CA LEU A 58 -20.80 3.29 -14.24
C LEU A 58 -22.12 2.73 -13.72
N THR A 59 -22.76 3.43 -12.78
CA THR A 59 -24.02 3.03 -12.14
C THR A 59 -25.12 4.09 -12.28
N GLY A 60 -24.89 5.07 -13.15
CA GLY A 60 -25.70 6.29 -13.34
C GLY A 60 -24.80 7.52 -13.32
N ASP A 61 -25.30 8.66 -13.81
CA ASP A 61 -24.53 9.90 -13.80
C ASP A 61 -24.51 10.49 -12.39
N PHE A 62 -23.40 10.33 -11.71
CA PHE A 62 -23.19 10.85 -10.36
C PHE A 62 -22.00 11.79 -10.29
N ASN A 63 -22.17 12.83 -9.50
CA ASN A 63 -21.15 13.80 -9.12
C ASN A 63 -21.11 13.90 -7.61
N PHE A 64 -19.96 13.58 -7.02
CA PHE A 64 -19.73 13.62 -5.58
C PHE A 64 -18.65 14.64 -5.25
N GLN A 65 -18.78 15.32 -4.12
CA GLN A 65 -17.80 16.29 -3.65
C GLN A 65 -17.42 15.99 -2.20
N SER A 66 -16.12 15.91 -1.96
CA SER A 66 -15.52 15.72 -0.64
C SER A 66 -14.39 16.70 -0.47
N ALA A 67 -14.01 17.01 0.75
CA ALA A 67 -12.90 17.91 1.02
C ALA A 67 -12.08 17.46 2.23
N LEU A 68 -10.78 17.73 2.16
CA LEU A 68 -9.88 17.71 3.31
C LEU A 68 -9.48 19.16 3.63
N PHE A 69 -9.49 19.57 4.88
CA PHE A 69 -9.05 20.89 5.28
C PHE A 69 -8.34 20.86 6.64
N LEU A 70 -7.44 21.81 6.80
CA LEU A 70 -6.68 21.99 8.03
C LEU A 70 -7.50 22.87 8.98
N GLY A 71 -7.84 22.34 10.15
CA GLY A 71 -8.48 23.11 11.20
C GLY A 71 -7.55 24.18 11.78
N SER A 72 -8.11 25.19 12.45
CA SER A 72 -7.34 26.25 13.10
C SER A 72 -6.42 25.75 14.22
N ASP A 73 -6.70 24.57 14.75
CA ASP A 73 -5.90 23.85 15.76
C ASP A 73 -4.82 22.94 15.15
N GLY A 74 -4.67 22.95 13.81
CA GLY A 74 -3.78 22.07 13.09
C GLY A 74 -4.32 20.65 12.85
N SER A 75 -5.55 20.34 13.28
CA SER A 75 -6.19 19.05 13.01
C SER A 75 -6.61 18.91 11.55
N LEU A 76 -6.45 17.72 10.99
CA LEU A 76 -6.97 17.40 9.67
C LEU A 76 -8.45 17.04 9.79
N GLN A 77 -9.31 17.79 9.13
CA GLN A 77 -10.75 17.56 9.09
C GLN A 77 -11.17 17.14 7.68
N GLN A 78 -12.26 16.38 7.59
CA GLN A 78 -12.79 15.92 6.32
C GLN A 78 -14.30 16.09 6.24
N THR A 79 -14.79 16.41 5.04
CA THR A 79 -16.20 16.29 4.67
C THR A 79 -16.33 15.28 3.54
N ILE A 80 -17.25 14.33 3.69
CA ILE A 80 -17.50 13.28 2.70
C ILE A 80 -18.94 13.44 2.22
N ASP A 81 -19.15 13.35 0.89
CA ASP A 81 -20.50 13.34 0.32
C ASP A 81 -21.25 12.09 0.78
N ASN A 82 -22.30 12.27 1.57
CA ASN A 82 -23.08 11.18 2.17
C ASN A 82 -23.79 10.28 1.16
N ARG A 83 -23.90 10.71 -0.10
CA ARG A 83 -24.47 9.92 -1.19
C ARG A 83 -23.47 8.94 -1.79
N TYR A 84 -22.17 9.17 -1.53
CA TYR A 84 -21.12 8.29 -2.03
C TYR A 84 -21.05 7.03 -1.19
N THR A 85 -21.19 5.89 -1.84
CA THR A 85 -20.95 4.57 -1.25
C THR A 85 -20.02 3.79 -2.15
N GLU A 86 -18.93 3.28 -1.62
CA GLU A 86 -17.99 2.41 -2.35
C GLU A 86 -18.15 0.98 -1.87
N GLY A 87 -18.28 0.05 -2.84
CA GLY A 87 -18.34 -1.39 -2.54
C GLY A 87 -16.98 -2.05 -2.32
N LEU A 88 -15.89 -1.32 -2.60
CA LEU A 88 -14.53 -1.84 -2.45
C LEU A 88 -13.89 -1.31 -1.17
N ASN A 89 -13.50 -2.21 -0.29
CA ASN A 89 -12.76 -1.86 0.91
C ASN A 89 -11.27 -1.88 0.61
N CYS A 90 -10.65 -0.69 0.65
CA CYS A 90 -9.25 -0.49 0.33
C CYS A 90 -8.46 -0.05 1.56
N LEU A 91 -7.29 -0.65 1.77
CA LEU A 91 -6.32 -0.23 2.77
C LEU A 91 -5.04 0.26 2.10
N PHE A 92 -4.54 1.42 2.52
CA PHE A 92 -3.23 1.93 2.16
C PHE A 92 -2.23 1.75 3.31
N ILE A 93 -1.14 1.06 3.02
CA ILE A 93 -0.02 0.83 3.95
C ILE A 93 1.16 1.67 3.48
N SER A 94 1.43 2.76 4.19
CA SER A 94 2.55 3.68 3.94
C SER A 94 3.84 3.15 4.55
N THR A 95 4.97 3.61 4.02
CA THR A 95 6.31 3.40 4.58
C THR A 95 6.50 4.03 5.94
N ASP A 96 5.88 5.21 6.16
CA ASP A 96 6.10 6.05 7.35
C ASP A 96 5.30 5.62 8.58
N LYS A 97 4.37 4.68 8.43
CA LYS A 97 3.57 4.21 9.57
C LYS A 97 4.33 3.17 10.35
N ASN A 98 5.05 3.64 11.35
CA ASN A 98 5.66 2.81 12.37
C ASN A 98 4.63 1.98 13.15
N ASP A 99 5.09 0.85 13.62
CA ASP A 99 4.50 -0.29 14.31
C ASP A 99 3.47 -0.04 15.44
N GLY A 100 3.15 1.21 15.78
CA GLY A 100 2.21 1.55 16.86
C GLY A 100 0.79 0.99 16.69
N ASN A 101 0.38 0.74 15.44
CA ASN A 101 -0.92 0.14 15.15
C ASN A 101 -0.90 -1.40 15.08
N ALA A 102 0.26 -2.02 14.88
CA ALA A 102 0.36 -3.47 14.71
C ALA A 102 -0.17 -4.23 15.95
N THR A 103 0.17 -3.77 17.15
CA THR A 103 -0.30 -4.37 18.41
C THR A 103 -1.81 -4.27 18.55
N ASN A 104 -2.39 -3.09 18.28
CA ASN A 104 -3.84 -2.87 18.37
C ASN A 104 -4.60 -3.66 17.29
N ASN A 105 -4.08 -3.69 16.08
CA ASN A 105 -4.63 -4.47 14.98
C ASN A 105 -4.60 -5.95 15.32
N PHE A 106 -3.47 -6.45 15.84
CA PHE A 106 -3.36 -7.85 16.22
C PHE A 106 -4.25 -8.22 17.41
N ALA A 107 -4.39 -7.34 18.40
CA ALA A 107 -5.36 -7.55 19.49
C ALA A 107 -6.81 -7.70 18.97
N SER A 108 -7.18 -6.91 17.94
CA SER A 108 -8.46 -7.04 17.26
C SER A 108 -8.58 -8.40 16.54
N ILE A 109 -7.53 -8.88 15.88
CA ILE A 109 -7.47 -10.19 15.24
C ILE A 109 -7.69 -11.30 16.24
N VAL A 110 -7.06 -11.25 17.41
CA VAL A 110 -7.25 -12.19 18.51
C VAL A 110 -8.71 -12.17 18.98
N LYS A 111 -9.29 -10.98 19.16
CA LYS A 111 -10.70 -10.80 19.53
C LYS A 111 -11.67 -11.46 18.54
N TYR A 112 -11.35 -11.42 17.24
CA TYR A 112 -12.18 -12.05 16.20
C TYR A 112 -11.79 -13.50 15.90
N ASN A 113 -10.93 -14.12 16.72
CA ASN A 113 -10.47 -15.52 16.58
C ASN A 113 -9.77 -15.82 15.24
N LYS A 114 -9.09 -14.83 14.68
CA LYS A 114 -8.34 -14.94 13.40
C LYS A 114 -6.82 -15.11 13.59
N LYS A 115 -6.35 -15.27 14.84
CA LYS A 115 -4.93 -15.40 15.20
C LYS A 115 -4.22 -16.48 14.37
N GLN A 116 -4.88 -17.64 14.21
CA GLN A 116 -4.30 -18.77 13.51
C GLN A 116 -3.98 -18.48 12.05
N LEU A 117 -4.80 -17.67 11.36
CA LEU A 117 -4.55 -17.28 9.97
C LEU A 117 -3.26 -16.46 9.81
N VAL A 118 -2.99 -15.59 10.78
CA VAL A 118 -1.75 -14.80 10.79
C VAL A 118 -0.55 -15.70 11.08
N VAL A 119 -0.67 -16.60 12.04
CA VAL A 119 0.40 -17.55 12.39
C VAL A 119 0.76 -18.42 11.18
N GLU A 120 -0.22 -18.97 10.47
CA GLU A 120 0.00 -19.79 9.26
C GLU A 120 0.75 -19.01 8.17
N ALA A 121 0.36 -17.76 7.92
CA ALA A 121 1.03 -16.93 6.93
C ALA A 121 2.47 -16.57 7.34
N LEU A 122 2.74 -16.41 8.64
CA LEU A 122 4.10 -16.20 9.14
C LEU A 122 4.95 -17.47 9.12
N GLN A 123 4.34 -18.64 9.29
CA GLN A 123 5.03 -19.93 9.15
C GLN A 123 5.48 -20.20 7.72
N ASP A 124 4.81 -19.62 6.71
CA ASP A 124 5.31 -19.62 5.33
C ASP A 124 6.63 -18.82 5.19
N LEU A 125 6.84 -17.81 6.04
CA LEU A 125 8.06 -17.01 6.08
C LEU A 125 9.14 -17.65 6.94
N ASP A 126 8.78 -18.08 8.15
CA ASP A 126 9.67 -18.77 9.09
C ASP A 126 8.94 -19.92 9.81
N PRO A 127 9.20 -21.17 9.41
CA PRO A 127 8.58 -22.35 10.03
C PRO A 127 8.89 -22.54 11.52
N ALA A 128 9.90 -21.84 12.07
CA ALA A 128 10.20 -21.87 13.50
C ALA A 128 9.17 -21.12 14.34
N ILE A 129 8.34 -20.26 13.73
CA ILE A 129 7.29 -19.53 14.44
C ILE A 129 6.20 -20.51 14.87
N GLU A 130 5.96 -20.57 16.19
CA GLU A 130 4.92 -21.40 16.79
C GLU A 130 3.61 -20.61 16.96
N THR A 131 3.71 -19.41 17.53
CA THR A 131 2.57 -18.51 17.72
C THR A 131 3.02 -17.07 17.95
N ILE A 132 2.03 -16.15 17.98
CA ILE A 132 2.21 -14.75 18.38
C ILE A 132 1.42 -14.52 19.65
N GLU A 133 1.99 -13.80 20.60
CA GLU A 133 1.32 -13.43 21.85
C GLU A 133 1.25 -11.91 21.98
N VAL A 134 0.12 -11.43 22.53
CA VAL A 134 -0.09 -10.02 22.89
C VAL A 134 0.15 -9.89 24.38
N LEU A 135 1.15 -9.13 24.75
CA LEU A 135 1.43 -8.77 26.14
C LEU A 135 1.17 -7.26 26.34
N PRO A 136 1.07 -6.78 27.58
CA PRO A 136 0.77 -5.37 27.86
C PRO A 136 1.74 -4.36 27.21
N ASP A 137 2.99 -4.79 26.96
CA ASP A 137 4.08 -4.00 26.40
C ASP A 137 4.29 -4.24 24.89
N GLY A 138 3.51 -5.11 24.26
CA GLY A 138 3.58 -5.32 22.80
C GLY A 138 3.31 -6.73 22.30
N LEU A 139 3.77 -6.97 21.06
CA LEU A 139 3.70 -8.27 20.41
C LEU A 139 4.97 -9.08 20.63
N TYR A 140 4.78 -10.38 20.81
CA TYR A 140 5.84 -11.34 21.01
C TYR A 140 5.66 -12.57 20.12
N LEU A 141 6.76 -13.12 19.63
CA LEU A 141 6.81 -14.38 18.92
C LEU A 141 7.21 -15.51 19.87
N LYS A 142 6.51 -16.63 19.79
CA LYS A 142 6.97 -17.91 20.32
C LYS A 142 7.65 -18.67 19.21
N LEU A 143 8.92 -18.99 19.39
CA LEU A 143 9.70 -19.82 18.48
C LEU A 143 9.89 -21.20 19.08
N ARG A 144 9.83 -22.25 18.23
CA ARG A 144 9.94 -23.66 18.67
C ARG A 144 11.22 -23.97 19.44
N ASN A 145 12.30 -23.27 19.09
CA ASN A 145 13.63 -23.52 19.63
C ASN A 145 14.02 -22.57 20.78
N MET A 146 13.07 -21.75 21.26
CA MET A 146 13.32 -20.79 22.33
C MET A 146 12.34 -21.03 23.50
N CYS A 147 12.90 -21.01 24.73
CA CYS A 147 12.06 -21.10 25.93
C CYS A 147 11.30 -19.80 26.21
N GLU A 148 11.91 -18.67 25.90
CA GLU A 148 11.35 -17.34 26.13
C GLU A 148 10.64 -16.80 24.89
N LEU A 149 9.72 -15.85 25.08
CA LEU A 149 9.07 -15.13 24.02
C LEU A 149 10.03 -14.07 23.47
N LEU A 150 10.09 -13.95 22.15
CA LEU A 150 10.90 -12.95 21.46
C LEU A 150 10.04 -11.71 21.18
N PRO A 151 10.40 -10.51 21.70
CA PRO A 151 9.73 -9.28 21.33
C PRO A 151 9.74 -9.08 19.81
N ILE A 152 8.63 -8.62 19.23
CA ILE A 152 8.53 -8.41 17.78
C ILE A 152 9.56 -7.41 17.25
N SER A 153 9.99 -6.46 18.08
CA SER A 153 11.05 -5.51 17.74
C SER A 153 12.42 -6.16 17.48
N MET A 154 12.63 -7.36 17.99
CA MET A 154 13.84 -8.17 17.76
C MET A 154 13.69 -9.17 16.61
N ALA A 155 12.48 -9.30 16.05
CA ALA A 155 12.26 -10.10 14.84
C ALA A 155 12.82 -9.40 13.61
N GLY A 156 13.13 -10.18 12.58
CA GLY A 156 13.57 -9.64 11.29
C GLY A 156 12.49 -8.74 10.64
N ASP A 157 12.94 -7.78 9.86
CA ASP A 157 12.07 -6.78 9.21
C ASP A 157 10.98 -7.42 8.35
N GLY A 158 11.28 -8.51 7.64
CA GLY A 158 10.30 -9.26 6.86
C GLY A 158 9.12 -9.77 7.71
N ILE A 159 9.40 -10.31 8.89
CA ILE A 159 8.36 -10.79 9.82
C ILE A 159 7.51 -9.61 10.30
N ARG A 160 8.13 -8.51 10.70
CA ARG A 160 7.42 -7.30 11.14
C ARG A 160 6.54 -6.73 10.03
N ARG A 161 7.06 -6.64 8.82
CA ARG A 161 6.32 -6.16 7.63
C ARG A 161 5.13 -7.06 7.33
N MET A 162 5.34 -8.38 7.36
CA MET A 162 4.27 -9.36 7.11
C MET A 162 3.17 -9.30 8.17
N ILE A 163 3.52 -9.21 9.44
CA ILE A 163 2.53 -9.03 10.53
C ILE A 163 1.72 -7.76 10.29
N ASN A 164 2.36 -6.66 9.91
CA ASN A 164 1.66 -5.39 9.68
C ASN A 164 0.67 -5.51 8.52
N ILE A 165 1.11 -6.06 7.39
CA ILE A 165 0.25 -6.27 6.20
C ILE A 165 -0.94 -7.17 6.55
N ILE A 166 -0.69 -8.37 7.06
CA ILE A 166 -1.75 -9.36 7.33
C ILE A 166 -2.70 -8.87 8.43
N SER A 167 -2.14 -8.29 9.50
CA SER A 167 -2.97 -7.79 10.59
C SER A 167 -3.92 -6.70 10.13
N SER A 168 -3.45 -5.81 9.28
CA SER A 168 -4.27 -4.73 8.73
C SER A 168 -5.42 -5.24 7.87
N VAL A 169 -5.20 -6.29 7.08
CA VAL A 169 -6.23 -6.91 6.24
C VAL A 169 -7.37 -7.51 7.06
N PHE A 170 -7.03 -8.24 8.12
CA PHE A 170 -8.03 -9.00 8.86
C PHE A 170 -8.89 -8.18 9.82
N VAL A 171 -8.48 -6.95 10.15
CA VAL A 171 -9.26 -6.08 11.07
C VAL A 171 -10.59 -5.67 10.45
N GLU A 172 -10.61 -5.26 9.16
CA GLU A 172 -11.78 -4.64 8.53
C GLU A 172 -12.23 -5.34 7.23
N ASN A 173 -11.76 -6.58 6.96
CA ASN A 173 -12.08 -7.34 5.76
C ASN A 173 -11.79 -6.58 4.46
N TYR A 174 -10.60 -5.97 4.37
CA TYR A 174 -10.15 -5.32 3.14
C TYR A 174 -9.94 -6.36 2.04
N ASN A 175 -10.42 -6.03 0.85
CA ASN A 175 -10.22 -6.85 -0.35
C ASN A 175 -9.24 -6.20 -1.35
N ILE A 176 -8.85 -4.94 -1.11
CA ILE A 176 -7.81 -4.25 -1.86
C ILE A 176 -6.73 -3.72 -0.90
N LEU A 177 -5.48 -4.01 -1.24
CA LEU A 177 -4.30 -3.49 -0.53
C LEU A 177 -3.46 -2.64 -1.46
N LEU A 178 -3.11 -1.45 -0.98
CA LEU A 178 -2.11 -0.58 -1.58
C LEU A 178 -0.91 -0.52 -0.64
N VAL A 179 0.24 -1.03 -1.06
CA VAL A 179 1.46 -1.06 -0.24
C VAL A 179 2.54 -0.26 -0.91
N ASP A 180 2.95 0.82 -0.27
CA ASP A 180 4.01 1.66 -0.76
C ASP A 180 5.37 1.15 -0.29
N GLU A 181 6.34 1.09 -1.23
CA GLU A 181 7.71 0.61 -0.96
C GLU A 181 7.75 -0.64 -0.08
N ILE A 182 7.26 -1.77 -0.60
CA ILE A 182 7.12 -3.02 0.16
C ILE A 182 8.41 -3.50 0.82
N ASP A 183 9.53 -3.18 0.22
CA ASP A 183 10.88 -3.57 0.62
C ASP A 183 11.55 -2.58 1.57
N ASN A 184 10.88 -1.46 1.92
CA ASN A 184 11.47 -0.44 2.78
C ASN A 184 11.88 -1.01 4.15
N GLY A 185 13.14 -0.76 4.52
CA GLY A 185 13.74 -1.23 5.78
C GLY A 185 14.10 -2.71 5.80
N MET A 186 13.98 -3.45 4.69
CA MET A 186 14.29 -4.88 4.65
C MET A 186 15.64 -5.19 4.01
N HIS A 187 16.33 -6.18 4.57
CA HIS A 187 17.50 -6.75 3.94
C HIS A 187 17.10 -7.59 2.72
N TYR A 188 17.86 -7.51 1.63
CA TYR A 188 17.55 -8.19 0.36
C TYR A 188 17.29 -9.70 0.49
N SER A 189 17.94 -10.37 1.45
CA SER A 189 17.74 -11.80 1.69
C SER A 189 16.32 -12.18 2.14
N ALA A 190 15.56 -11.21 2.69
CA ALA A 190 14.19 -11.42 3.12
C ALA A 190 13.15 -11.23 2.00
N HIS A 191 13.50 -10.56 0.89
CA HIS A 191 12.55 -10.23 -0.17
C HIS A 191 11.89 -11.46 -0.80
N LYS A 192 12.67 -12.50 -1.07
CA LYS A 192 12.13 -13.72 -1.70
C LYS A 192 11.10 -14.42 -0.81
N LEU A 193 11.43 -14.55 0.48
CA LEU A 193 10.52 -15.17 1.45
C LEU A 193 9.24 -14.33 1.62
N LEU A 194 9.40 -13.01 1.69
CA LEU A 194 8.28 -12.08 1.76
C LEU A 194 7.35 -12.24 0.55
N TRP A 195 7.89 -12.22 -0.67
CA TRP A 195 7.09 -12.39 -1.88
C TRP A 195 6.35 -13.72 -1.90
N SER A 196 7.04 -14.82 -1.57
CA SER A 196 6.42 -16.15 -1.53
C SER A 196 5.26 -16.21 -0.53
N ALA A 197 5.44 -15.65 0.67
CA ALA A 197 4.42 -15.63 1.70
C ALA A 197 3.25 -14.72 1.33
N ILE A 198 3.52 -13.51 0.82
CA ILE A 198 2.49 -12.54 0.39
C ILE A 198 1.66 -13.09 -0.75
N MET A 199 2.28 -13.69 -1.78
CA MET A 199 1.56 -14.22 -2.94
C MET A 199 0.62 -15.36 -2.53
N LYS A 200 1.08 -16.28 -1.70
CA LYS A 200 0.21 -17.32 -1.11
C LYS A 200 -0.94 -16.73 -0.32
N PHE A 201 -0.65 -15.70 0.48
CA PHE A 201 -1.64 -15.04 1.31
C PHE A 201 -2.73 -14.35 0.49
N VAL A 202 -2.36 -13.51 -0.49
CA VAL A 202 -3.33 -12.76 -1.30
C VAL A 202 -4.19 -13.68 -2.18
N VAL A 203 -3.62 -14.74 -2.73
CA VAL A 203 -4.38 -15.74 -3.51
C VAL A 203 -5.34 -16.52 -2.62
N ARG A 204 -4.89 -16.98 -1.44
CA ARG A 204 -5.73 -17.75 -0.49
C ARG A 204 -6.94 -16.96 0.00
N HIS A 205 -6.80 -15.63 0.13
CA HIS A 205 -7.83 -14.76 0.71
C HIS A 205 -8.55 -13.88 -0.32
N ASP A 206 -8.34 -14.11 -1.61
CA ASP A 206 -8.94 -13.36 -2.74
C ASP A 206 -8.75 -11.84 -2.59
N ILE A 207 -7.50 -11.44 -2.32
CA ILE A 207 -7.12 -10.04 -2.11
C ILE A 207 -6.44 -9.53 -3.36
N GLN A 208 -6.86 -8.37 -3.87
CA GLN A 208 -6.13 -7.65 -4.90
C GLN A 208 -5.10 -6.72 -4.25
N MET A 209 -3.82 -6.91 -4.58
CA MET A 209 -2.74 -6.13 -4.00
C MET A 209 -2.01 -5.31 -5.06
N PHE A 210 -1.81 -4.03 -4.78
CA PHE A 210 -0.97 -3.13 -5.56
C PHE A 210 0.23 -2.72 -4.71
N VAL A 211 1.40 -2.88 -5.28
CA VAL A 211 2.67 -2.69 -4.55
C VAL A 211 3.59 -1.80 -5.36
N THR A 212 4.23 -0.85 -4.71
CA THR A 212 5.35 -0.10 -5.30
C THR A 212 6.68 -0.56 -4.74
N THR A 213 7.71 -0.48 -5.55
CA THR A 213 9.12 -0.63 -5.16
C THR A 213 10.02 0.14 -6.11
N HIS A 214 11.10 0.69 -5.60
CA HIS A 214 12.18 1.27 -6.38
C HIS A 214 13.43 0.38 -6.43
N ASN A 215 13.35 -0.82 -5.82
CA ASN A 215 14.49 -1.69 -5.62
C ASN A 215 14.50 -2.83 -6.64
N ILE A 216 15.57 -2.89 -7.46
CA ILE A 216 15.73 -3.94 -8.47
C ILE A 216 15.89 -5.33 -7.82
N GLU A 217 16.54 -5.42 -6.65
CA GLU A 217 16.71 -6.68 -5.93
C GLU A 217 15.37 -7.23 -5.44
N CYS A 218 14.44 -6.33 -5.09
CA CYS A 218 13.06 -6.69 -4.76
C CYS A 218 12.33 -7.29 -5.98
N LEU A 219 12.48 -6.70 -7.18
CA LEU A 219 11.93 -7.23 -8.42
C LEU A 219 12.58 -8.55 -8.84
N GLN A 220 13.91 -8.70 -8.69
CA GLN A 220 14.61 -9.96 -8.92
C GLN A 220 14.09 -11.07 -8.01
N SER A 221 13.84 -10.72 -6.74
CA SER A 221 13.29 -11.64 -5.75
C SER A 221 11.85 -12.05 -6.07
N LEU A 222 11.03 -11.13 -6.60
CA LEU A 222 9.70 -11.43 -7.14
C LEU A 222 9.78 -12.42 -8.30
N ALA A 223 10.62 -12.13 -9.30
CA ALA A 223 10.80 -13.03 -10.44
C ALA A 223 11.26 -14.44 -10.01
N ASN A 224 12.16 -14.52 -9.02
CA ASN A 224 12.59 -15.81 -8.45
C ASN A 224 11.45 -16.54 -7.71
N ALA A 225 10.61 -15.83 -6.95
CA ALA A 225 9.44 -16.42 -6.30
C ALA A 225 8.43 -16.96 -7.34
N MET A 226 8.18 -16.20 -8.42
CA MET A 226 7.31 -16.62 -9.53
C MET A 226 7.89 -17.80 -10.33
N LYS A 227 9.22 -17.92 -10.38
CA LYS A 227 9.88 -19.09 -11.00
C LYS A 227 9.66 -20.38 -10.19
N GLU A 228 9.71 -20.28 -8.87
CA GLU A 228 9.53 -21.42 -7.97
C GLU A 228 8.07 -21.84 -7.81
N ALA A 229 7.14 -20.91 -7.98
CA ALA A 229 5.70 -21.12 -7.92
C ALA A 229 5.02 -20.56 -9.20
N PRO A 230 5.03 -21.34 -10.32
CA PRO A 230 4.55 -20.87 -11.62
C PRO A 230 3.08 -20.44 -11.63
N GLU A 231 2.26 -20.94 -10.70
CA GLU A 231 0.87 -20.54 -10.52
C GLU A 231 0.72 -19.03 -10.25
N PHE A 232 1.73 -18.40 -9.68
CA PHE A 232 1.70 -16.96 -9.42
C PHE A 232 1.94 -16.10 -10.67
N GLN A 233 2.53 -16.69 -11.73
CA GLN A 233 2.77 -15.95 -12.98
C GLN A 233 1.46 -15.53 -13.67
N ALA A 234 0.37 -16.26 -13.45
CA ALA A 234 -0.94 -15.94 -14.00
C ALA A 234 -1.66 -14.79 -13.26
N VAL A 235 -1.31 -14.56 -12.00
CA VAL A 235 -2.00 -13.58 -11.12
C VAL A 235 -1.17 -12.33 -10.84
N ALA A 236 0.14 -12.38 -11.02
CA ALA A 236 1.03 -11.25 -10.81
C ALA A 236 1.29 -10.47 -12.11
N ASN A 237 1.22 -9.16 -12.06
CA ASN A 237 1.56 -8.26 -13.16
C ASN A 237 2.55 -7.20 -12.66
N VAL A 238 3.59 -6.94 -13.45
CA VAL A 238 4.56 -5.90 -13.16
C VAL A 238 4.39 -4.76 -14.16
N TYR A 239 4.41 -3.53 -13.66
CA TYR A 239 4.31 -2.33 -14.47
C TYR A 239 5.47 -1.40 -14.16
N ASN A 240 6.15 -0.91 -15.19
CA ASN A 240 7.04 0.23 -15.08
C ASN A 240 6.27 1.49 -15.47
N ILE A 241 6.29 2.50 -14.61
CA ILE A 241 5.69 3.79 -14.86
C ILE A 241 6.80 4.77 -15.21
N ALA A 242 6.93 5.08 -16.51
CA ALA A 242 7.95 5.97 -17.01
C ALA A 242 7.36 7.29 -17.51
N ARG A 243 8.10 8.38 -17.32
CA ARG A 243 7.74 9.68 -17.88
C ARG A 243 8.27 9.78 -19.30
N THR A 244 7.38 10.03 -20.26
CA THR A 244 7.73 10.26 -21.65
C THR A 244 7.75 11.75 -21.99
N ALA A 245 8.57 12.15 -22.96
CA ALA A 245 8.70 13.56 -23.36
C ALA A 245 7.43 14.13 -24.03
N LYS A 246 6.57 13.25 -24.58
CA LYS A 246 5.40 13.66 -25.39
C LYS A 246 4.04 13.44 -24.70
N GLU A 247 3.92 12.42 -23.88
CA GLU A 247 2.62 11.93 -23.42
C GLU A 247 2.47 11.85 -21.88
N GLY A 248 3.42 12.43 -21.13
CA GLY A 248 3.39 12.39 -19.68
C GLY A 248 3.82 11.01 -19.13
N PHE A 249 3.09 10.46 -18.16
CA PHE A 249 3.40 9.15 -17.58
C PHE A 249 2.73 8.03 -18.38
N GLN A 250 3.50 6.98 -18.69
CA GLN A 250 3.02 5.77 -19.33
C GLN A 250 3.36 4.55 -18.47
N ALA A 251 2.44 3.58 -18.43
CA ALA A 251 2.63 2.30 -17.77
C ALA A 251 2.95 1.21 -18.79
N TYR A 252 4.11 0.59 -18.64
CA TYR A 252 4.55 -0.55 -19.46
C TYR A 252 4.40 -1.82 -18.65
N ARG A 253 3.55 -2.73 -19.13
CA ARG A 253 3.35 -4.02 -18.49
C ARG A 253 4.45 -4.99 -18.91
N TYR A 254 4.94 -5.75 -17.95
CA TYR A 254 5.84 -6.88 -18.17
C TYR A 254 5.13 -8.18 -17.79
N SER A 255 5.13 -9.14 -18.71
CA SER A 255 4.89 -10.54 -18.39
C SER A 255 6.05 -11.11 -17.56
N TYR A 256 5.91 -12.30 -17.01
CA TYR A 256 7.01 -12.95 -16.29
C TYR A 256 8.28 -13.11 -17.16
N ASP A 257 8.11 -13.54 -18.41
CA ASP A 257 9.25 -13.76 -19.32
C ASP A 257 9.94 -12.44 -19.69
N GLU A 258 9.17 -11.39 -19.97
CA GLU A 258 9.70 -10.04 -20.24
C GLU A 258 10.40 -9.43 -19.03
N LEU A 259 9.83 -9.63 -17.83
CA LEU A 259 10.47 -9.18 -16.58
C LEU A 259 11.80 -9.88 -16.36
N LYS A 260 11.84 -11.20 -16.55
CA LYS A 260 13.05 -12.00 -16.42
C LYS A 260 14.11 -11.57 -17.42
N GLU A 261 13.74 -11.42 -18.69
CA GLU A 261 14.67 -10.97 -19.74
C GLU A 261 15.21 -9.56 -19.44
N ALA A 262 14.37 -8.65 -18.98
CA ALA A 262 14.79 -7.29 -18.60
C ALA A 262 15.78 -7.31 -17.43
N ILE A 263 15.57 -8.18 -16.43
CA ILE A 263 16.48 -8.35 -15.29
C ILE A 263 17.80 -8.97 -15.72
N ASP A 264 17.76 -10.05 -16.51
CA ASP A 264 18.95 -10.80 -16.96
C ASP A 264 19.84 -9.95 -17.88
N ASN A 265 19.27 -9.02 -18.64
CA ASN A 265 19.98 -8.10 -19.52
C ASN A 265 20.36 -6.77 -18.86
N GLU A 266 20.20 -6.63 -17.54
CA GLU A 266 20.42 -5.40 -16.78
C GLU A 266 19.70 -4.18 -17.39
N MET A 267 18.58 -4.43 -18.09
CA MET A 267 17.79 -3.33 -18.65
C MET A 267 17.20 -2.49 -17.54
N GLU A 268 17.26 -1.17 -17.73
CA GLU A 268 16.78 -0.25 -16.71
C GLU A 268 15.25 -0.27 -16.62
N ILE A 269 14.73 -1.11 -15.71
CA ILE A 269 13.29 -1.22 -15.42
C ILE A 269 12.80 0.01 -14.61
N ARG A 270 13.71 0.90 -14.19
CA ARG A 270 13.45 2.00 -13.23
C ARG A 270 13.24 3.38 -13.85
N ARG A 271 13.22 3.53 -15.17
CA ARG A 271 13.10 4.88 -15.79
C ARG A 271 11.70 5.41 -15.77
#